data_4947bbb5f32c63b228adc0007dd243f0
#
_entry.id   4947bbb5f32c63b228adc0007dd243f0
#
_cell.length_a   1.000
_cell.length_b   1.000
_cell.length_c   1.000
_cell.angle_alpha   90.00
_cell.angle_beta   90.00
_cell.angle_gamma   90.00
#
_symmetry.space_group_name_H-M   'P 1'
#
loop_
_entity.id
_entity.type
_entity.pdbx_description
1 polymer ?
#
loop_
_entity_poly.entity_id
_entity_poly.type
_entity_poly.pdbx_seq_one_letter_code
_entity_poly.pdbx_strand_id
1 'polypeptide(L)'
;MSQPSSTDDQRSAAPLPHAESWVSSQPLELESGGRLTEVTICFETWGSLDPDRQNAVLICHALSGDSHVARHSADDDPGWWEVLVGPGKPIDTDHYYVICSNVLGGCRGTTGPNFIDPSSGRPFGADFPIITVRDMVDVQIRLLDHLGIERLRAVVGGSLGGLQVLSMAIDHPARVGASLVFAAAPRLSSQGIAFDVVGRNAIRHDPRFENGQYYDGPGPEAGLALARMLAHITYLSDESMRAKFDPTRLQPRAIDTGFESTFSVGSYLAHQGGRFVERFDANSYITLSTAMDLFDLGDTPEKLRAALAPATCRWLFLSFSSDWLYPPAASRQLVDALVAQSRAVSSCEIESSAGHDSFLLEEGMRLGGRMVASLLASESGVAAPIRVPEDARVDEPTSIFFAQRLDYEMILRLMPERASVVDLGCGNGELLSILRDRGHDPLLGIERDEDEVVESVERGLDVIHADLDQGIAAIPDKSFEVALLSQTLQSIIEVAAVLDEIVRIGRLGIVSFPNFAHKPMREMFLREGRLPKEEGLYAHEWHDTPNRRFPSIRDFEELCQKRGIRIVQSLYVNSSTGEEVEDDPNLNADLAVVVVTR
;
A
#
# COMPACT_ATOMS: atom_id res chain seq x y z
N MET A 1 57.55 -29.51 -5.28
CA MET A 1 56.81 -29.06 -4.07
C MET A 1 55.78 -28.05 -4.57
N SER A 2 54.65 -28.56 -4.97
CA SER A 2 53.49 -27.78 -5.42
C SER A 2 52.63 -27.48 -4.19
N GLN A 3 52.33 -26.19 -3.96
CA GLN A 3 51.40 -25.74 -2.93
C GLN A 3 49.99 -26.22 -3.28
N PRO A 4 49.17 -26.60 -2.31
CA PRO A 4 47.77 -26.90 -2.57
C PRO A 4 47.03 -25.60 -2.83
N SER A 5 46.29 -25.56 -3.95
CA SER A 5 45.32 -24.53 -4.27
C SER A 5 44.22 -24.56 -3.20
N SER A 6 43.99 -23.43 -2.56
CA SER A 6 42.84 -23.20 -1.69
C SER A 6 41.55 -23.23 -2.53
N THR A 7 40.87 -24.36 -2.49
CA THR A 7 39.48 -24.46 -2.94
C THR A 7 38.58 -24.02 -1.80
N ASP A 8 38.49 -22.72 -1.57
CA ASP A 8 37.38 -22.09 -0.86
C ASP A 8 36.21 -21.93 -1.84
N ASP A 9 35.62 -23.04 -2.24
CA ASP A 9 34.37 -23.07 -2.97
C ASP A 9 33.22 -23.08 -1.96
N GLN A 10 33.07 -21.95 -1.25
CA GLN A 10 31.93 -21.69 -0.39
C GLN A 10 30.72 -21.44 -1.29
N ARG A 11 29.81 -22.41 -1.39
CA ARG A 11 28.49 -22.29 -2.01
C ARG A 11 27.47 -21.53 -1.14
N SER A 12 27.89 -20.62 -0.31
CA SER A 12 27.07 -19.49 0.07
C SER A 12 27.09 -18.52 -1.11
N ALA A 13 25.94 -18.03 -1.54
CA ALA A 13 25.92 -16.95 -2.50
C ALA A 13 26.88 -15.86 -1.98
N ALA A 14 27.88 -15.49 -2.80
CA ALA A 14 28.94 -14.56 -2.39
C ALA A 14 28.31 -13.30 -1.74
N PRO A 15 28.91 -12.76 -0.69
CA PRO A 15 28.49 -11.48 -0.14
C PRO A 15 28.37 -10.44 -1.27
N LEU A 16 27.32 -9.63 -1.20
CA LEU A 16 27.14 -8.55 -2.17
C LEU A 16 28.32 -7.58 -2.07
N PRO A 17 28.82 -7.02 -3.21
CA PRO A 17 30.07 -6.27 -3.24
C PRO A 17 30.16 -5.07 -2.28
N HIS A 18 29.01 -4.44 -2.00
CA HIS A 18 28.90 -3.26 -1.14
C HIS A 18 28.32 -3.55 0.23
N ALA A 19 28.05 -4.81 0.54
CA ALA A 19 27.44 -5.19 1.81
C ALA A 19 28.47 -5.17 2.95
N GLU A 20 28.08 -4.56 4.06
CA GLU A 20 28.76 -4.60 5.33
C GLU A 20 28.22 -5.75 6.19
N SER A 21 29.06 -6.27 7.08
CA SER A 21 28.66 -7.31 8.03
C SER A 21 29.01 -6.91 9.45
N TRP A 22 28.06 -7.10 10.35
CA TRP A 22 28.26 -6.91 11.78
C TRP A 22 27.78 -8.15 12.56
N VAL A 23 28.54 -8.56 13.57
CA VAL A 23 28.21 -9.71 14.44
C VAL A 23 27.66 -9.22 15.77
N SER A 24 26.41 -9.53 16.03
CA SER A 24 25.80 -9.38 17.35
C SER A 24 26.16 -10.57 18.22
N SER A 25 27.02 -10.35 19.23
CA SER A 25 27.42 -11.39 20.19
C SER A 25 26.39 -11.64 21.30
N GLN A 26 25.30 -10.85 21.32
CA GLN A 26 24.20 -11.11 22.25
C GLN A 26 23.34 -12.24 21.70
N PRO A 27 23.06 -13.30 22.47
CA PRO A 27 22.18 -14.37 22.06
C PRO A 27 20.79 -13.84 21.65
N LEU A 28 20.23 -14.44 20.62
CA LEU A 28 18.86 -14.19 20.17
C LEU A 28 17.97 -15.34 20.66
N GLU A 29 17.05 -15.02 21.55
CA GLU A 29 15.98 -15.95 21.93
C GLU A 29 14.88 -15.84 20.89
N LEU A 30 14.51 -16.97 20.29
CA LEU A 30 13.53 -17.02 19.21
C LEU A 30 12.12 -17.23 19.76
N GLU A 31 11.14 -16.70 19.08
CA GLU A 31 9.72 -16.86 19.44
C GLU A 31 9.30 -18.34 19.52
N SER A 32 9.89 -19.19 18.68
CA SER A 32 9.71 -20.65 18.70
C SER A 32 10.30 -21.36 19.92
N GLY A 33 11.04 -20.66 20.81
CA GLY A 33 11.76 -21.20 21.94
C GLY A 33 13.18 -21.69 21.62
N GLY A 34 13.63 -21.54 20.37
CA GLY A 34 15.02 -21.79 19.96
C GLY A 34 15.94 -20.62 20.37
N ARG A 35 17.24 -20.79 20.15
CA ARG A 35 18.26 -19.77 20.48
C ARG A 35 19.39 -19.78 19.48
N LEU A 36 19.79 -18.60 19.02
CA LEU A 36 21.04 -18.38 18.30
C LEU A 36 22.04 -17.69 19.22
N THR A 37 23.23 -18.24 19.36
CA THR A 37 24.26 -17.73 20.30
C THR A 37 24.87 -16.43 19.83
N GLU A 38 24.96 -16.26 18.52
CA GLU A 38 25.41 -15.05 17.85
C GLU A 38 24.65 -14.91 16.52
N VAL A 39 24.52 -13.70 16.01
CA VAL A 39 23.88 -13.42 14.73
C VAL A 39 24.76 -12.47 13.93
N THR A 40 25.18 -12.92 12.76
CA THR A 40 25.79 -12.05 11.74
C THR A 40 24.68 -11.35 10.99
N ILE A 41 24.79 -10.04 10.81
CA ILE A 41 23.84 -9.20 10.07
C ILE A 41 24.59 -8.58 8.90
N CYS A 42 24.16 -8.88 7.71
CA CYS A 42 24.70 -8.32 6.48
C CYS A 42 23.71 -7.27 5.95
N PHE A 43 24.20 -6.07 5.61
CA PHE A 43 23.37 -4.94 5.22
C PHE A 43 24.11 -4.00 4.28
N GLU A 44 23.36 -3.18 3.58
CA GLU A 44 23.86 -2.07 2.77
C GLU A 44 23.19 -0.77 3.17
N THR A 45 23.87 0.37 2.90
CA THR A 45 23.35 1.70 3.24
C THR A 45 23.61 2.70 2.11
N TRP A 46 22.70 3.65 1.93
CA TRP A 46 22.78 4.73 0.94
C TRP A 46 22.51 6.08 1.60
N GLY A 47 23.06 7.14 1.04
CA GLY A 47 22.89 8.48 1.58
C GLY A 47 23.75 8.74 2.81
N SER A 48 23.38 9.74 3.59
CA SER A 48 24.12 10.15 4.79
C SER A 48 23.18 10.32 5.97
N LEU A 49 23.54 9.73 7.11
CA LEU A 49 22.81 9.91 8.35
C LEU A 49 23.01 11.34 8.87
N ASP A 50 21.93 12.04 9.15
CA ASP A 50 21.97 13.41 9.65
C ASP A 50 22.49 13.44 11.10
N PRO A 51 22.94 14.60 11.61
CA PRO A 51 23.47 14.73 12.97
C PRO A 51 22.46 14.34 14.06
N ASP A 52 21.17 14.59 13.80
CA ASP A 52 20.08 14.30 14.74
C ASP A 52 19.52 12.88 14.54
N ARG A 53 20.02 12.14 13.54
CA ARG A 53 19.64 10.77 13.20
C ARG A 53 18.13 10.57 12.98
N GLN A 54 17.47 11.59 12.39
CA GLN A 54 16.03 11.59 12.16
C GLN A 54 15.63 11.23 10.72
N ASN A 55 16.60 11.06 9.82
CA ASN A 55 16.38 10.81 8.39
C ASN A 55 16.57 9.34 7.97
N ALA A 56 16.63 8.40 8.92
CA ALA A 56 16.86 6.99 8.62
C ALA A 56 15.58 6.29 8.13
N VAL A 57 15.68 5.60 6.99
CA VAL A 57 14.61 4.77 6.40
C VAL A 57 15.10 3.32 6.30
N LEU A 58 14.37 2.39 6.88
CA LEU A 58 14.67 0.96 6.77
C LEU A 58 13.82 0.32 5.66
N ILE A 59 14.49 -0.36 4.73
CA ILE A 59 13.84 -1.16 3.71
C ILE A 59 13.85 -2.63 4.12
N CYS A 60 12.67 -3.26 4.11
CA CYS A 60 12.48 -4.68 4.38
C CYS A 60 12.23 -5.40 3.05
N HIS A 61 13.15 -6.28 2.64
CA HIS A 61 13.04 -6.98 1.37
C HIS A 61 12.04 -8.14 1.41
N ALA A 62 11.52 -8.51 0.24
CA ALA A 62 10.63 -9.65 0.05
C ALA A 62 11.39 -10.99 0.08
N LEU A 63 10.67 -12.12 0.01
CA LEU A 63 11.19 -13.49 0.12
C LEU A 63 12.47 -13.73 -0.68
N SER A 64 12.51 -13.28 -1.92
CA SER A 64 13.61 -13.51 -2.85
C SER A 64 14.53 -12.30 -3.04
N GLY A 65 14.36 -11.24 -2.25
CA GLY A 65 15.22 -10.07 -2.22
C GLY A 65 16.51 -10.28 -1.43
N ASP A 66 17.29 -9.23 -1.37
CA ASP A 66 18.52 -9.15 -0.58
C ASP A 66 18.78 -7.67 -0.18
N SER A 67 19.94 -7.38 0.43
CA SER A 67 20.26 -6.03 0.88
C SER A 67 20.47 -5.02 -0.26
N HIS A 68 20.72 -5.48 -1.51
CA HIS A 68 21.03 -4.62 -2.65
C HIS A 68 19.78 -3.98 -3.26
N VAL A 69 19.25 -2.97 -2.58
CA VAL A 69 17.99 -2.31 -2.96
C VAL A 69 18.14 -1.34 -4.13
N ALA A 70 19.29 -0.70 -4.25
CA ALA A 70 19.65 0.25 -5.31
C ALA A 70 21.14 0.18 -5.60
N ARG A 71 21.57 0.65 -6.79
CA ARG A 71 22.99 0.75 -7.13
C ARG A 71 23.71 1.80 -6.28
N HIS A 72 24.98 1.57 -5.98
CA HIS A 72 25.86 2.52 -5.30
C HIS A 72 26.55 3.49 -6.27
N SER A 73 26.72 3.09 -7.52
CA SER A 73 27.34 3.88 -8.57
C SER A 73 26.78 3.51 -9.95
N ALA A 74 27.18 4.27 -10.98
CA ALA A 74 26.75 4.00 -12.35
C ALA A 74 27.27 2.65 -12.90
N ASP A 75 28.38 2.16 -12.36
CA ASP A 75 29.03 0.90 -12.79
C ASP A 75 28.55 -0.31 -11.97
N ASP A 76 27.68 -0.10 -10.97
CA ASP A 76 27.12 -1.14 -10.13
C ASP A 76 25.91 -1.81 -10.79
N ASP A 77 25.62 -3.05 -10.41
CA ASP A 77 24.40 -3.74 -10.83
C ASP A 77 23.16 -3.01 -10.28
N PRO A 78 22.05 -2.98 -11.02
CA PRO A 78 20.82 -2.36 -10.52
C PRO A 78 20.28 -3.14 -9.32
N GLY A 79 19.87 -2.40 -8.27
CA GLY A 79 19.18 -2.96 -7.14
C GLY A 79 17.74 -3.40 -7.50
N TRP A 80 17.15 -4.21 -6.64
CA TRP A 80 15.81 -4.76 -6.90
C TRP A 80 14.68 -3.72 -6.75
N TRP A 81 14.95 -2.53 -6.19
CA TRP A 81 13.97 -1.45 -6.03
C TRP A 81 14.42 -0.08 -6.54
N GLU A 82 15.17 -0.09 -7.61
CA GLU A 82 15.64 1.11 -8.30
C GLU A 82 14.52 2.12 -8.63
N VAL A 83 13.29 1.64 -8.76
CA VAL A 83 12.13 2.51 -9.05
C VAL A 83 11.80 3.43 -7.87
N LEU A 84 12.13 3.05 -6.64
CA LEU A 84 11.82 3.81 -5.43
C LEU A 84 13.02 4.44 -4.75
N VAL A 85 14.20 3.82 -4.80
CA VAL A 85 15.37 4.19 -3.99
C VAL A 85 16.49 4.73 -4.88
N GLY A 86 17.03 5.88 -4.51
CA GLY A 86 18.17 6.50 -5.19
C GLY A 86 18.08 8.02 -5.21
N PRO A 87 19.09 8.72 -5.75
CA PRO A 87 19.07 10.17 -5.87
C PRO A 87 17.88 10.67 -6.71
N GLY A 88 17.07 11.58 -6.15
CA GLY A 88 15.88 12.13 -6.80
C GLY A 88 14.73 11.13 -6.98
N LYS A 89 14.78 9.94 -6.38
CA LYS A 89 13.71 8.93 -6.37
C LYS A 89 12.73 9.21 -5.22
N PRO A 90 11.58 8.51 -5.16
CA PRO A 90 10.62 8.65 -4.06
C PRO A 90 11.24 8.52 -2.66
N ILE A 91 12.18 7.60 -2.47
CA ILE A 91 13.05 7.50 -1.29
C ILE A 91 14.41 8.05 -1.69
N ASP A 92 14.52 9.37 -1.61
CA ASP A 92 15.66 10.14 -2.12
C ASP A 92 16.88 10.01 -1.21
N THR A 93 17.91 9.35 -1.70
CA THR A 93 19.18 9.14 -0.97
C THR A 93 20.03 10.41 -0.82
N ASP A 94 19.67 11.51 -1.47
CA ASP A 94 20.26 12.83 -1.20
C ASP A 94 19.72 13.42 0.12
N HIS A 95 18.57 12.93 0.61
CA HIS A 95 17.89 13.41 1.81
C HIS A 95 17.80 12.35 2.92
N TYR A 96 17.65 11.08 2.57
CA TYR A 96 17.43 10.00 3.52
C TYR A 96 18.65 9.07 3.61
N TYR A 97 18.91 8.61 4.84
CA TYR A 97 19.85 7.52 5.09
C TYR A 97 19.06 6.20 5.01
N VAL A 98 19.22 5.53 3.87
CA VAL A 98 18.50 4.28 3.59
C VAL A 98 19.32 3.09 4.06
N ILE A 99 18.69 2.13 4.72
CA ILE A 99 19.28 0.90 5.23
C ILE A 99 18.48 -0.26 4.67
N CYS A 100 19.15 -1.28 4.14
CA CYS A 100 18.54 -2.56 3.81
C CYS A 100 19.41 -3.70 4.34
N SER A 101 18.87 -4.53 5.23
CA SER A 101 19.55 -5.73 5.74
C SER A 101 19.00 -6.99 5.09
N ASN A 102 19.87 -7.97 4.87
CA ASN A 102 19.41 -9.32 4.57
C ASN A 102 18.70 -9.90 5.78
N VAL A 103 17.54 -10.55 5.56
CA VAL A 103 16.73 -11.11 6.65
C VAL A 103 17.41 -12.30 7.30
N LEU A 104 17.16 -12.48 8.61
CA LEU A 104 17.50 -13.71 9.34
C LEU A 104 16.89 -14.93 8.63
N GLY A 105 17.64 -16.00 8.52
CA GLY A 105 17.20 -17.21 7.80
C GLY A 105 17.38 -17.17 6.29
N GLY A 106 17.79 -16.03 5.72
CA GLY A 106 18.18 -15.88 4.32
C GLY A 106 19.56 -16.49 4.01
N CYS A 107 20.02 -16.31 2.76
CA CYS A 107 21.29 -16.90 2.29
C CYS A 107 22.34 -15.88 1.83
N ARG A 108 22.10 -14.58 2.03
CA ARG A 108 22.94 -13.49 1.50
C ARG A 108 23.76 -12.79 2.59
N GLY A 109 24.36 -13.55 3.53
CA GLY A 109 25.33 -13.01 4.48
C GLY A 109 24.77 -12.68 5.88
N THR A 110 23.46 -12.66 6.09
CA THR A 110 22.87 -12.71 7.43
C THR A 110 22.69 -14.17 7.87
N THR A 111 22.86 -14.46 9.16
CA THR A 111 22.76 -15.82 9.72
C THR A 111 21.52 -16.55 9.21
N GLY A 112 21.75 -17.72 8.64
CA GLY A 112 20.73 -18.58 8.05
C GLY A 112 21.18 -20.03 8.01
N PRO A 113 20.40 -20.93 7.35
CA PRO A 113 20.72 -22.35 7.28
C PRO A 113 22.10 -22.69 6.71
N ASN A 114 22.63 -21.85 5.83
CA ASN A 114 23.96 -22.02 5.22
C ASN A 114 25.14 -21.60 6.12
N PHE A 115 24.86 -21.00 7.29
CA PHE A 115 25.90 -20.61 8.26
C PHE A 115 26.38 -21.80 9.09
N ILE A 116 27.62 -21.74 9.54
CA ILE A 116 28.20 -22.76 10.43
C ILE A 116 27.56 -22.65 11.82
N ASP A 117 27.00 -23.73 12.30
CA ASP A 117 26.57 -23.87 13.67
C ASP A 117 27.80 -23.99 14.58
N PRO A 118 28.01 -23.06 15.53
CA PRO A 118 29.16 -23.10 16.43
C PRO A 118 29.25 -24.37 17.27
N SER A 119 28.12 -25.05 17.50
CA SER A 119 28.06 -26.25 18.34
C SER A 119 28.50 -27.51 17.60
N SER A 120 28.21 -27.60 16.30
CA SER A 120 28.49 -28.78 15.47
C SER A 120 29.72 -28.60 14.56
N GLY A 121 30.12 -27.36 14.26
CA GLY A 121 31.15 -27.03 13.29
C GLY A 121 30.76 -27.29 11.83
N ARG A 122 29.47 -27.49 11.54
CA ARG A 122 28.89 -27.71 10.20
C ARG A 122 27.81 -26.68 9.93
N PRO A 123 27.41 -26.48 8.65
CA PRO A 123 26.24 -25.67 8.34
C PRO A 123 25.02 -26.15 9.13
N PHE A 124 24.20 -25.21 9.59
CA PHE A 124 22.94 -25.55 10.26
C PHE A 124 22.06 -26.48 9.41
N GLY A 125 21.95 -26.19 8.13
CA GLY A 125 21.09 -26.96 7.24
C GLY A 125 19.65 -27.02 7.74
N ALA A 126 19.08 -28.23 7.77
CA ALA A 126 17.74 -28.47 8.32
C ALA A 126 17.66 -28.33 9.84
N ASP A 127 18.78 -28.25 10.56
CA ASP A 127 18.82 -28.02 12.00
C ASP A 127 18.74 -26.53 12.37
N PHE A 128 18.69 -25.63 11.37
CA PHE A 128 18.43 -24.22 11.62
C PHE A 128 17.08 -24.05 12.33
N PRO A 129 17.02 -23.31 13.45
CA PRO A 129 15.81 -23.23 14.23
C PRO A 129 14.67 -22.58 13.44
N ILE A 130 13.43 -22.91 13.78
CA ILE A 130 12.25 -22.24 13.24
C ILE A 130 12.27 -20.80 13.71
N ILE A 131 12.22 -19.88 12.77
CA ILE A 131 12.14 -18.44 13.01
C ILE A 131 10.79 -17.90 12.56
N THR A 132 10.44 -16.73 13.08
CA THR A 132 9.24 -15.97 12.71
C THR A 132 9.62 -14.62 12.11
N VAL A 133 8.63 -13.91 11.57
CA VAL A 133 8.82 -12.52 11.11
C VAL A 133 9.25 -11.60 12.27
N ARG A 134 8.79 -11.88 13.49
CA ARG A 134 9.20 -11.16 14.69
C ARG A 134 10.69 -11.31 14.97
N ASP A 135 11.23 -12.54 14.86
CA ASP A 135 12.66 -12.78 15.03
C ASP A 135 13.51 -12.02 13.98
N MET A 136 13.00 -11.91 12.73
CA MET A 136 13.66 -11.10 11.70
C MET A 136 13.71 -9.63 12.11
N VAL A 137 12.62 -9.10 12.63
CA VAL A 137 12.51 -7.71 13.10
C VAL A 137 13.43 -7.47 14.30
N ASP A 138 13.51 -8.38 15.26
CA ASP A 138 14.40 -8.26 16.42
C ASP A 138 15.88 -8.16 15.99
N VAL A 139 16.27 -8.86 14.92
CA VAL A 139 17.61 -8.73 14.32
C VAL A 139 17.80 -7.35 13.68
N GLN A 140 16.80 -6.81 13.00
CA GLN A 140 16.84 -5.46 12.43
C GLN A 140 16.93 -4.38 13.52
N ILE A 141 16.22 -4.54 14.64
CA ILE A 141 16.33 -3.63 15.79
C ILE A 141 17.76 -3.63 16.36
N ARG A 142 18.41 -4.78 16.46
CA ARG A 142 19.84 -4.85 16.88
C ARG A 142 20.74 -4.10 15.92
N LEU A 143 20.49 -4.19 14.62
CA LEU A 143 21.24 -3.41 13.62
C LEU A 143 21.04 -1.91 13.81
N LEU A 144 19.81 -1.46 14.04
CA LEU A 144 19.53 -0.04 14.32
C LEU A 144 20.24 0.45 15.59
N ASP A 145 20.27 -0.37 16.64
CA ASP A 145 21.00 -0.07 17.87
C ASP A 145 22.51 0.04 17.62
N HIS A 146 23.08 -0.86 16.80
CA HIS A 146 24.49 -0.80 16.40
C HIS A 146 24.80 0.49 15.62
N LEU A 147 23.92 0.90 14.72
CA LEU A 147 24.06 2.14 13.95
C LEU A 147 23.72 3.40 14.79
N GLY A 148 23.25 3.22 16.01
CA GLY A 148 22.87 4.28 16.94
C GLY A 148 21.61 5.04 16.51
N ILE A 149 20.69 4.36 15.82
CA ILE A 149 19.42 4.92 15.34
C ILE A 149 18.33 4.54 16.35
N GLU A 150 17.87 5.49 17.13
CA GLU A 150 16.82 5.27 18.14
C GLU A 150 15.44 5.17 17.53
N ARG A 151 15.17 5.95 16.45
CA ARG A 151 13.88 5.98 15.77
C ARG A 151 14.07 6.14 14.27
N LEU A 152 13.37 5.31 13.51
CA LEU A 152 13.29 5.42 12.07
C LEU A 152 12.34 6.54 11.67
N ARG A 153 12.68 7.25 10.61
CA ARG A 153 11.77 8.07 9.84
C ARG A 153 10.61 7.25 9.33
N ALA A 154 10.95 6.17 8.63
CA ALA A 154 9.99 5.20 8.14
C ALA A 154 10.59 3.81 8.03
N VAL A 155 9.74 2.80 8.09
CA VAL A 155 10.02 1.44 7.66
C VAL A 155 9.14 1.10 6.46
N VAL A 156 9.73 0.52 5.42
CA VAL A 156 9.09 0.32 4.09
C VAL A 156 9.31 -1.11 3.62
N GLY A 157 8.27 -1.77 3.15
CA GLY A 157 8.42 -3.12 2.59
C GLY A 157 7.18 -3.64 1.88
N GLY A 158 7.39 -4.57 0.94
CA GLY A 158 6.34 -5.26 0.23
C GLY A 158 6.39 -6.78 0.46
N SER A 159 5.24 -7.46 0.38
CA SER A 159 5.15 -8.91 0.58
C SER A 159 5.68 -9.33 1.96
N LEU A 160 6.64 -10.27 2.06
CA LEU A 160 7.34 -10.58 3.32
C LEU A 160 7.93 -9.32 3.98
N GLY A 161 8.41 -8.36 3.18
CA GLY A 161 8.86 -7.06 3.70
C GLY A 161 7.73 -6.29 4.38
N GLY A 162 6.53 -6.32 3.82
CA GLY A 162 5.34 -5.73 4.43
C GLY A 162 4.94 -6.38 5.75
N LEU A 163 5.11 -7.71 5.88
CA LEU A 163 4.91 -8.41 7.16
C LEU A 163 5.93 -7.98 8.22
N GLN A 164 7.18 -7.73 7.82
CA GLN A 164 8.22 -7.19 8.71
C GLN A 164 7.86 -5.77 9.15
N VAL A 165 7.36 -4.91 8.24
CA VAL A 165 6.89 -3.56 8.58
C VAL A 165 5.77 -3.61 9.63
N LEU A 166 4.78 -4.48 9.43
CA LEU A 166 3.68 -4.69 10.38
C LEU A 166 4.20 -5.12 11.75
N SER A 167 5.05 -6.15 11.80
CA SER A 167 5.64 -6.65 13.05
C SER A 167 6.45 -5.55 13.75
N MET A 168 7.30 -4.81 13.03
CA MET A 168 8.11 -3.74 13.61
C MET A 168 7.25 -2.63 14.24
N ALA A 169 6.18 -2.21 13.57
CA ALA A 169 5.27 -1.20 14.10
C ALA A 169 4.50 -1.68 15.35
N ILE A 170 4.19 -2.96 15.42
CA ILE A 170 3.46 -3.58 16.53
C ILE A 170 4.38 -3.84 17.73
N ASP A 171 5.52 -4.48 17.47
CA ASP A 171 6.43 -4.96 18.54
C ASP A 171 7.37 -3.87 19.04
N HIS A 172 7.71 -2.89 18.19
CA HIS A 172 8.63 -1.79 18.49
C HIS A 172 8.05 -0.40 18.13
N PRO A 173 6.84 -0.04 18.62
CA PRO A 173 6.12 1.16 18.18
C PRO A 173 6.90 2.47 18.42
N ALA A 174 7.73 2.53 19.45
CA ALA A 174 8.56 3.71 19.74
C ALA A 174 9.69 3.92 18.72
N ARG A 175 10.05 2.88 17.95
CA ARG A 175 11.15 2.91 16.99
C ARG A 175 10.70 3.39 15.60
N VAL A 176 9.41 3.55 15.35
CA VAL A 176 8.83 3.78 14.00
C VAL A 176 8.13 5.12 13.95
N GLY A 177 8.51 5.96 12.98
CA GLY A 177 7.80 7.21 12.64
C GLY A 177 6.62 6.94 11.71
N ALA A 178 6.87 6.30 10.58
CA ALA A 178 5.86 5.90 9.62
C ALA A 178 6.08 4.46 9.13
N SER A 179 5.00 3.78 8.78
CA SER A 179 4.97 2.41 8.24
C SER A 179 4.36 2.39 6.86
N LEU A 180 5.13 1.95 5.85
CA LEU A 180 4.70 1.87 4.47
C LEU A 180 4.65 0.39 4.06
N VAL A 181 3.44 -0.11 3.87
CA VAL A 181 3.13 -1.53 3.67
C VAL A 181 2.58 -1.74 2.27
N PHE A 182 3.25 -2.55 1.45
CA PHE A 182 2.85 -2.81 0.09
C PHE A 182 2.52 -4.29 -0.11
N ALA A 183 1.44 -4.58 -0.83
CA ALA A 183 1.08 -5.94 -1.22
C ALA A 183 1.18 -6.94 -0.04
N ALA A 184 0.55 -6.64 1.09
CA ALA A 184 0.60 -7.45 2.30
C ALA A 184 -0.79 -7.63 2.94
N ALA A 185 -0.89 -8.61 3.83
CA ALA A 185 -2.12 -9.03 4.48
C ALA A 185 -1.89 -9.28 5.98
N PRO A 186 -2.94 -9.34 6.81
CA PRO A 186 -2.81 -9.68 8.22
C PRO A 186 -2.31 -11.12 8.46
N ARG A 187 -2.46 -11.98 7.48
CA ARG A 187 -1.99 -13.38 7.45
C ARG A 187 -2.04 -13.92 6.04
N LEU A 188 -1.26 -14.95 5.77
CA LEU A 188 -1.32 -15.63 4.49
C LEU A 188 -2.63 -16.43 4.36
N SER A 189 -3.24 -16.41 3.18
CA SER A 189 -4.44 -17.19 2.90
C SER A 189 -4.13 -18.70 2.88
N SER A 190 -5.15 -19.54 3.11
CA SER A 190 -4.99 -20.99 2.96
C SER A 190 -4.49 -21.39 1.56
N GLN A 191 -4.83 -20.62 0.52
CA GLN A 191 -4.33 -20.83 -0.83
C GLN A 191 -2.85 -20.48 -0.93
N GLY A 192 -2.40 -19.36 -0.34
CA GLY A 192 -0.98 -18.98 -0.27
C GLY A 192 -0.16 -20.05 0.46
N ILE A 193 -0.61 -20.48 1.64
CA ILE A 193 0.02 -21.59 2.39
C ILE A 193 0.10 -22.88 1.55
N ALA A 194 -0.94 -23.19 0.77
CA ALA A 194 -0.94 -24.38 -0.10
C ALA A 194 0.15 -24.30 -1.19
N PHE A 195 0.37 -23.13 -1.78
CA PHE A 195 1.49 -22.94 -2.73
C PHE A 195 2.85 -23.12 -2.04
N ASP A 196 3.03 -22.57 -0.85
CA ASP A 196 4.27 -22.73 -0.08
C ASP A 196 4.51 -24.19 0.31
N VAL A 197 3.47 -24.91 0.71
CA VAL A 197 3.54 -26.36 1.00
C VAL A 197 4.01 -27.15 -0.23
N VAL A 198 3.46 -26.86 -1.42
CA VAL A 198 3.87 -27.53 -2.67
C VAL A 198 5.32 -27.19 -3.01
N GLY A 199 5.73 -25.93 -2.91
CA GLY A 199 7.11 -25.50 -3.14
C GLY A 199 8.10 -26.18 -2.19
N ARG A 200 7.82 -26.19 -0.89
CA ARG A 200 8.65 -26.90 0.12
C ARG A 200 8.71 -28.41 -0.13
N ASN A 201 7.61 -29.02 -0.56
CA ASN A 201 7.58 -30.43 -0.90
C ASN A 201 8.41 -30.74 -2.16
N ALA A 202 8.38 -29.87 -3.17
CA ALA A 202 9.23 -30.02 -4.35
C ALA A 202 10.72 -30.07 -3.96
N ILE A 203 11.15 -29.19 -3.05
CA ILE A 203 12.52 -29.17 -2.52
C ILE A 203 12.82 -30.44 -1.72
N ARG A 204 11.95 -30.81 -0.76
CA ARG A 204 12.19 -31.96 0.14
C ARG A 204 12.19 -33.31 -0.56
N HIS A 205 11.50 -33.43 -1.69
CA HIS A 205 11.46 -34.65 -2.50
C HIS A 205 12.55 -34.69 -3.58
N ASP A 206 13.36 -33.66 -3.74
CA ASP A 206 14.54 -33.71 -4.59
C ASP A 206 15.54 -34.72 -4.01
N PRO A 207 16.04 -35.68 -4.78
CA PRO A 207 17.01 -36.66 -4.30
C PRO A 207 18.29 -36.08 -3.70
N ARG A 208 18.64 -34.86 -4.09
CA ARG A 208 19.82 -34.13 -3.62
C ARG A 208 19.56 -33.29 -2.36
N PHE A 209 18.35 -33.32 -1.80
CA PHE A 209 18.03 -32.55 -0.58
C PHE A 209 18.74 -33.12 0.66
N GLU A 210 18.99 -34.44 0.71
CA GLU A 210 19.77 -35.13 1.77
C GLU A 210 19.30 -34.75 3.18
N ASN A 211 17.99 -34.67 3.40
CA ASN A 211 17.38 -34.18 4.65
C ASN A 211 17.84 -32.76 5.07
N GLY A 212 18.22 -31.93 4.10
CA GLY A 212 18.69 -30.56 4.31
C GLY A 212 20.18 -30.41 4.63
N GLN A 213 20.97 -31.50 4.56
CA GLN A 213 22.40 -31.49 4.84
C GLN A 213 23.24 -31.64 3.55
N TYR A 214 22.93 -30.87 2.51
CA TYR A 214 23.48 -30.97 1.16
C TYR A 214 24.69 -30.06 0.87
N TYR A 215 25.20 -29.33 1.83
CA TYR A 215 26.22 -28.28 1.59
C TYR A 215 27.58 -28.81 1.14
N ASP A 216 27.87 -30.10 1.36
CA ASP A 216 29.09 -30.75 0.89
C ASP A 216 28.98 -31.25 -0.59
N GLY A 217 27.80 -31.08 -1.23
CA GLY A 217 27.50 -31.58 -2.57
C GLY A 217 26.62 -30.62 -3.41
N PRO A 218 26.18 -31.05 -4.59
CA PRO A 218 25.18 -30.29 -5.35
C PRO A 218 23.86 -30.32 -4.60
N GLY A 219 23.28 -29.11 -4.34
CA GLY A 219 22.02 -28.96 -3.62
C GLY A 219 20.80 -29.47 -4.43
N PRO A 220 19.59 -29.36 -3.85
CA PRO A 220 18.32 -29.77 -4.46
C PRO A 220 17.86 -28.76 -5.52
N GLU A 221 18.65 -28.58 -6.56
CA GLU A 221 18.48 -27.58 -7.62
C GLU A 221 17.15 -27.75 -8.38
N ALA A 222 16.77 -29.00 -8.68
CA ALA A 222 15.53 -29.25 -9.41
C ALA A 222 14.30 -28.92 -8.55
N GLY A 223 14.32 -29.29 -7.27
CA GLY A 223 13.26 -28.97 -6.33
C GLY A 223 13.12 -27.46 -6.10
N LEU A 224 14.24 -26.76 -5.92
CA LEU A 224 14.25 -25.29 -5.74
C LEU A 224 13.78 -24.58 -7.01
N ALA A 225 14.20 -25.02 -8.20
CA ALA A 225 13.72 -24.48 -9.46
C ALA A 225 12.20 -24.65 -9.61
N LEU A 226 11.64 -25.83 -9.29
CA LEU A 226 10.20 -26.07 -9.30
C LEU A 226 9.44 -25.18 -8.31
N ALA A 227 9.96 -25.00 -7.09
CA ALA A 227 9.38 -24.09 -6.11
C ALA A 227 9.35 -22.64 -6.66
N ARG A 228 10.42 -22.19 -7.32
CA ARG A 228 10.47 -20.87 -7.95
C ARG A 228 9.51 -20.74 -9.13
N MET A 229 9.38 -21.76 -9.97
CA MET A 229 8.41 -21.77 -11.07
C MET A 229 6.98 -21.60 -10.55
N LEU A 230 6.63 -22.32 -9.48
CA LEU A 230 5.32 -22.17 -8.83
C LEU A 230 5.11 -20.77 -8.29
N ALA A 231 6.11 -20.22 -7.59
CA ALA A 231 6.06 -18.86 -7.06
C ALA A 231 5.86 -17.83 -8.18
N HIS A 232 6.53 -17.94 -9.33
CA HIS A 232 6.31 -17.04 -10.47
C HIS A 232 4.89 -17.09 -11.04
N ILE A 233 4.22 -18.23 -10.96
CA ILE A 233 2.81 -18.31 -11.34
C ILE A 233 1.96 -17.49 -10.38
N THR A 234 2.30 -17.44 -9.10
CA THR A 234 1.54 -16.66 -8.10
C THR A 234 1.85 -15.16 -8.14
N TYR A 235 2.99 -14.76 -8.70
CA TYR A 235 3.40 -13.35 -8.76
C TYR A 235 2.81 -12.59 -9.94
N LEU A 236 2.47 -13.28 -11.04
CA LEU A 236 1.92 -12.66 -12.23
C LEU A 236 0.39 -12.79 -12.26
N SER A 237 -0.30 -11.78 -12.78
CA SER A 237 -1.73 -11.86 -13.06
C SER A 237 -2.02 -12.71 -14.31
N ASP A 238 -3.26 -13.19 -14.45
CA ASP A 238 -3.72 -13.86 -15.67
C ASP A 238 -3.60 -12.95 -16.90
N GLU A 239 -3.89 -11.66 -16.76
CA GLU A 239 -3.76 -10.66 -17.82
C GLU A 239 -2.30 -10.50 -18.26
N SER A 240 -1.38 -10.33 -17.33
CA SER A 240 0.06 -10.26 -17.60
C SER A 240 0.58 -11.53 -18.28
N MET A 241 0.12 -12.70 -17.80
CA MET A 241 0.47 -14.00 -18.42
C MET A 241 -0.03 -14.08 -19.87
N ARG A 242 -1.27 -13.69 -20.13
CA ARG A 242 -1.85 -13.66 -21.49
C ARG A 242 -1.11 -12.69 -22.39
N ALA A 243 -0.92 -11.46 -21.96
CA ALA A 243 -0.21 -10.44 -22.74
C ALA A 243 1.19 -10.90 -23.13
N LYS A 244 1.91 -11.55 -22.20
CA LYS A 244 3.30 -11.97 -22.39
C LYS A 244 3.44 -13.23 -23.23
N PHE A 245 2.53 -14.21 -23.12
CA PHE A 245 2.77 -15.55 -23.68
C PHE A 245 1.79 -15.98 -24.79
N ASP A 246 0.54 -15.47 -24.83
CA ASP A 246 -0.43 -15.87 -25.85
C ASP A 246 0.00 -15.53 -27.28
N PRO A 247 0.63 -14.34 -27.57
CA PRO A 247 1.10 -14.03 -28.92
C PRO A 247 2.16 -15.01 -29.46
N THR A 248 2.92 -15.63 -28.56
CA THR A 248 4.04 -16.56 -28.90
C THR A 248 3.83 -17.94 -28.31
N ARG A 249 2.58 -18.35 -28.11
CA ARG A 249 2.19 -19.52 -27.33
C ARG A 249 2.96 -20.81 -27.71
N LEU A 250 3.20 -21.02 -29.01
CA LEU A 250 3.97 -22.14 -29.54
C LEU A 250 5.12 -21.60 -30.39
N GLN A 251 6.37 -21.79 -29.96
CA GLN A 251 7.54 -21.45 -30.77
C GLN A 251 8.61 -22.54 -30.64
N PRO A 252 9.02 -23.17 -31.78
CA PRO A 252 8.40 -23.09 -33.10
C PRO A 252 7.04 -23.80 -33.11
N ARG A 253 6.17 -23.45 -34.08
CA ARG A 253 4.83 -24.07 -34.25
C ARG A 253 4.85 -25.55 -34.64
N ALA A 254 5.99 -26.23 -34.52
CA ALA A 254 6.13 -27.65 -34.76
C ALA A 254 5.70 -28.42 -33.51
N ILE A 255 4.69 -29.25 -33.64
CA ILE A 255 4.37 -30.25 -32.62
C ILE A 255 5.48 -31.29 -32.66
N ASP A 256 6.43 -31.24 -31.71
CA ASP A 256 7.41 -32.30 -31.52
C ASP A 256 6.78 -33.38 -30.64
N THR A 257 7.12 -34.62 -30.92
CA THR A 257 6.68 -35.79 -30.14
C THR A 257 7.52 -36.04 -28.88
N GLY A 258 8.50 -35.17 -28.59
CA GLY A 258 9.28 -35.19 -27.36
C GLY A 258 8.48 -34.72 -26.14
N PHE A 259 8.88 -35.17 -24.95
CA PHE A 259 8.30 -34.69 -23.67
C PHE A 259 8.72 -33.25 -23.31
N GLU A 260 9.58 -32.61 -24.09
CA GLU A 260 10.01 -31.24 -23.84
C GLU A 260 8.96 -30.21 -24.24
N SER A 261 8.74 -29.26 -23.36
CA SER A 261 7.74 -28.22 -23.53
C SER A 261 8.16 -27.21 -24.60
N THR A 262 7.38 -27.11 -25.66
CA THR A 262 7.54 -26.10 -26.72
C THR A 262 6.75 -24.80 -26.43
N PHE A 263 6.10 -24.70 -25.27
CA PHE A 263 5.35 -23.52 -24.90
C PHE A 263 6.27 -22.40 -24.37
N SER A 264 6.04 -21.18 -24.82
CA SER A 264 6.82 -20.00 -24.39
C SER A 264 6.80 -19.78 -22.87
N VAL A 265 5.65 -20.00 -22.23
CA VAL A 265 5.52 -19.92 -20.77
C VAL A 265 6.37 -20.97 -20.05
N GLY A 266 6.48 -22.19 -20.60
CA GLY A 266 7.34 -23.24 -20.02
C GLY A 266 8.80 -22.85 -20.06
N SER A 267 9.29 -22.32 -21.18
CA SER A 267 10.66 -21.83 -21.32
C SER A 267 10.96 -20.67 -20.36
N TYR A 268 10.01 -19.76 -20.21
CA TYR A 268 10.12 -18.65 -19.24
C TYR A 268 10.25 -19.16 -17.80
N LEU A 269 9.34 -20.05 -17.37
CA LEU A 269 9.37 -20.59 -16.01
C LEU A 269 10.67 -21.38 -15.74
N ALA A 270 11.12 -22.18 -16.71
CA ALA A 270 12.40 -22.91 -16.59
C ALA A 270 13.59 -21.96 -16.45
N HIS A 271 13.62 -20.87 -17.24
CA HIS A 271 14.65 -19.83 -17.12
C HIS A 271 14.65 -19.16 -15.73
N GLN A 272 13.47 -18.79 -15.23
CA GLN A 272 13.33 -18.17 -13.90
C GLN A 272 13.74 -19.13 -12.77
N GLY A 273 13.38 -20.41 -12.89
CA GLY A 273 13.82 -21.44 -11.96
C GLY A 273 15.35 -21.59 -11.95
N GLY A 274 15.97 -21.70 -13.12
CA GLY A 274 17.43 -21.82 -13.26
C GLY A 274 18.19 -20.64 -12.67
N ARG A 275 17.78 -19.40 -13.03
CA ARG A 275 18.39 -18.17 -12.47
C ARG A 275 18.27 -18.09 -10.96
N PHE A 276 17.18 -18.60 -10.38
CA PHE A 276 16.98 -18.56 -8.93
C PHE A 276 17.92 -19.51 -8.20
N VAL A 277 18.13 -20.71 -8.72
CA VAL A 277 19.07 -21.70 -8.16
C VAL A 277 20.50 -21.17 -8.06
N GLU A 278 20.93 -20.32 -8.99
CA GLU A 278 22.28 -19.71 -8.98
C GLU A 278 22.52 -18.78 -7.77
N ARG A 279 21.46 -18.23 -7.16
CA ARG A 279 21.57 -17.18 -6.14
C ARG A 279 20.83 -17.44 -4.83
N PHE A 280 20.09 -18.53 -4.72
CA PHE A 280 19.25 -18.78 -3.54
C PHE A 280 19.48 -20.18 -2.96
N ASP A 281 19.35 -20.29 -1.65
CA ASP A 281 19.51 -21.54 -0.90
C ASP A 281 18.15 -22.19 -0.62
N ALA A 282 18.09 -23.52 -0.77
CA ALA A 282 16.85 -24.26 -0.64
C ALA A 282 16.34 -24.33 0.81
N ASN A 283 17.23 -24.48 1.80
CA ASN A 283 16.82 -24.43 3.21
C ASN A 283 16.35 -23.03 3.60
N SER A 284 16.99 -21.98 3.08
CA SER A 284 16.53 -20.60 3.27
C SER A 284 15.14 -20.38 2.68
N TYR A 285 14.85 -20.94 1.50
CA TYR A 285 13.49 -20.89 0.94
C TYR A 285 12.46 -21.54 1.87
N ILE A 286 12.78 -22.74 2.40
CA ILE A 286 11.92 -23.44 3.36
C ILE A 286 11.72 -22.61 4.63
N THR A 287 12.80 -22.06 5.18
CA THR A 287 12.80 -21.27 6.42
C THR A 287 11.94 -20.02 6.26
N LEU A 288 12.20 -19.22 5.22
CA LEU A 288 11.50 -17.94 5.01
C LEU A 288 10.02 -18.14 4.66
N SER A 289 9.68 -19.10 3.80
CA SER A 289 8.28 -19.42 3.49
C SER A 289 7.53 -19.97 4.71
N THR A 290 8.21 -20.70 5.61
CA THR A 290 7.61 -21.15 6.87
C THR A 290 7.36 -19.97 7.81
N ALA A 291 8.27 -19.00 7.88
CA ALA A 291 8.06 -17.79 8.68
C ALA A 291 6.88 -16.95 8.18
N MET A 292 6.66 -16.90 6.85
CA MET A 292 5.48 -16.25 6.25
C MET A 292 4.18 -16.98 6.64
N ASP A 293 4.16 -18.32 6.57
CA ASP A 293 2.98 -19.13 6.94
C ASP A 293 2.61 -18.96 8.42
N LEU A 294 3.61 -18.73 9.29
CA LEU A 294 3.42 -18.55 10.74
C LEU A 294 2.93 -17.15 11.12
N PHE A 295 3.04 -16.18 10.20
CA PHE A 295 2.60 -14.81 10.49
C PHE A 295 1.07 -14.72 10.50
N ASP A 296 0.50 -14.38 11.67
CA ASP A 296 -0.95 -14.24 11.85
C ASP A 296 -1.27 -13.14 12.89
N LEU A 297 -1.87 -12.05 12.44
CA LEU A 297 -2.36 -10.96 13.30
C LEU A 297 -3.81 -11.18 13.76
N GLY A 298 -4.45 -12.26 13.31
CA GLY A 298 -5.81 -12.62 13.67
C GLY A 298 -6.75 -12.77 12.49
N ASP A 299 -7.83 -13.53 12.72
CA ASP A 299 -8.84 -13.94 11.74
C ASP A 299 -10.18 -13.20 11.89
N THR A 300 -10.28 -12.32 12.88
CA THR A 300 -11.47 -11.48 13.09
C THR A 300 -11.08 -10.01 13.23
N PRO A 301 -12.03 -9.08 12.92
CA PRO A 301 -11.76 -7.64 13.10
C PRO A 301 -11.33 -7.28 14.53
N GLU A 302 -11.87 -7.95 15.55
CA GLU A 302 -11.53 -7.72 16.97
C GLU A 302 -10.08 -8.11 17.28
N LYS A 303 -9.65 -9.30 16.83
CA LYS A 303 -8.28 -9.78 17.02
C LYS A 303 -7.29 -8.87 16.28
N LEU A 304 -7.63 -8.50 15.06
CA LEU A 304 -6.79 -7.62 14.23
C LEU A 304 -6.63 -6.24 14.86
N ARG A 305 -7.74 -5.64 15.36
CA ARG A 305 -7.66 -4.39 16.14
C ARG A 305 -6.79 -4.53 17.38
N ALA A 306 -6.93 -5.64 18.11
CA ALA A 306 -6.11 -5.87 19.30
C ALA A 306 -4.62 -6.02 18.96
N ALA A 307 -4.28 -6.71 17.87
CA ALA A 307 -2.90 -6.86 17.41
C ALA A 307 -2.28 -5.52 16.98
N LEU A 308 -3.03 -4.67 16.26
CA LEU A 308 -2.56 -3.38 15.77
C LEU A 308 -2.60 -2.26 16.83
N ALA A 309 -3.24 -2.47 17.99
CA ALA A 309 -3.41 -1.44 19.01
C ALA A 309 -2.10 -0.78 19.49
N PRO A 310 -0.96 -1.49 19.64
CA PRO A 310 0.29 -0.88 20.04
C PRO A 310 0.88 0.09 19.01
N ALA A 311 0.58 -0.11 17.72
CA ALA A 311 1.18 0.64 16.63
C ALA A 311 0.54 2.02 16.48
N THR A 312 1.30 3.07 16.80
CA THR A 312 0.83 4.47 16.84
C THR A 312 1.43 5.35 15.75
N CYS A 313 2.26 4.79 14.88
CA CYS A 313 2.87 5.49 13.76
C CYS A 313 1.84 5.86 12.69
N ARG A 314 2.23 6.70 11.74
CA ARG A 314 1.45 6.98 10.53
C ARG A 314 1.60 5.83 9.54
N TRP A 315 0.52 5.54 8.78
CA TRP A 315 0.48 4.39 7.89
C TRP A 315 0.20 4.78 6.44
N LEU A 316 0.87 4.08 5.51
CA LEU A 316 0.52 4.04 4.10
C LEU A 316 0.38 2.59 3.67
N PHE A 317 -0.77 2.24 3.10
CA PHE A 317 -1.00 0.94 2.47
C PHE A 317 -1.16 1.09 0.97
N LEU A 318 -0.37 0.32 0.21
CA LEU A 318 -0.55 0.20 -1.23
C LEU A 318 -0.90 -1.26 -1.57
N SER A 319 -2.02 -1.45 -2.23
CA SER A 319 -2.44 -2.73 -2.80
C SER A 319 -2.59 -2.60 -4.31
N PHE A 320 -2.65 -3.71 -5.03
CA PHE A 320 -2.67 -3.72 -6.49
C PHE A 320 -3.86 -4.55 -6.97
N SER A 321 -4.65 -4.00 -7.90
CA SER A 321 -5.95 -4.57 -8.32
C SER A 321 -5.85 -6.01 -8.82
N SER A 322 -4.76 -6.39 -9.48
CA SER A 322 -4.53 -7.73 -10.02
C SER A 322 -3.72 -8.67 -9.11
N ASP A 323 -3.33 -8.22 -7.91
CA ASP A 323 -2.62 -9.09 -6.95
C ASP A 323 -3.59 -10.11 -6.34
N TRP A 324 -3.42 -11.36 -6.70
CA TRP A 324 -4.24 -12.45 -6.20
C TRP A 324 -3.57 -13.29 -5.10
N LEU A 325 -2.27 -13.06 -4.85
CA LEU A 325 -1.54 -13.65 -3.72
C LEU A 325 -1.86 -12.88 -2.42
N TYR A 326 -1.80 -11.55 -2.49
CA TYR A 326 -2.22 -10.62 -1.43
C TYR A 326 -3.28 -9.65 -1.97
N PRO A 327 -4.52 -10.13 -2.16
CA PRO A 327 -5.55 -9.34 -2.81
C PRO A 327 -5.88 -8.05 -2.02
N PRO A 328 -6.30 -6.96 -2.69
CA PRO A 328 -6.63 -5.69 -2.05
C PRO A 328 -7.56 -5.80 -0.84
N ALA A 329 -8.51 -6.73 -0.91
CA ALA A 329 -9.43 -7.01 0.21
C ALA A 329 -8.71 -7.45 1.50
N ALA A 330 -7.52 -8.06 1.41
CA ALA A 330 -6.74 -8.45 2.58
C ALA A 330 -6.01 -7.24 3.19
N SER A 331 -5.43 -6.35 2.37
CA SER A 331 -4.87 -5.07 2.84
C SER A 331 -5.95 -4.17 3.46
N ARG A 332 -7.15 -4.16 2.87
CA ARG A 332 -8.30 -3.41 3.39
C ARG A 332 -8.64 -3.80 4.84
N GLN A 333 -8.51 -5.07 5.24
CA GLN A 333 -8.74 -5.49 6.63
C GLN A 333 -7.80 -4.79 7.62
N LEU A 334 -6.53 -4.55 7.24
CA LEU A 334 -5.56 -3.81 8.04
C LEU A 334 -5.96 -2.34 8.16
N VAL A 335 -6.31 -1.72 7.03
CA VAL A 335 -6.77 -0.33 6.97
C VAL A 335 -8.01 -0.12 7.83
N ASP A 336 -9.02 -0.98 7.67
CA ASP A 336 -10.27 -0.93 8.44
C ASP A 336 -10.03 -1.04 9.95
N ALA A 337 -9.12 -1.93 10.36
CA ALA A 337 -8.76 -2.10 11.76
C ALA A 337 -8.06 -0.86 12.35
N LEU A 338 -7.25 -0.15 11.55
CA LEU A 338 -6.58 1.09 11.95
C LEU A 338 -7.55 2.28 11.98
N VAL A 339 -8.41 2.40 10.97
CA VAL A 339 -9.48 3.42 10.91
C VAL A 339 -10.40 3.29 12.13
N ALA A 340 -10.79 2.04 12.46
CA ALA A 340 -11.63 1.77 13.63
C ALA A 340 -10.99 2.17 14.97
N GLN A 341 -9.67 2.42 14.98
CA GLN A 341 -8.90 2.90 16.13
C GLN A 341 -8.47 4.37 15.98
N SER A 342 -9.02 5.09 15.00
CA SER A 342 -8.69 6.49 14.71
C SER A 342 -7.18 6.73 14.51
N ARG A 343 -6.52 5.78 13.82
CA ARG A 343 -5.11 5.92 13.45
C ARG A 343 -4.97 6.74 12.17
N ALA A 344 -3.87 7.49 12.08
CA ALA A 344 -3.48 8.20 10.87
C ALA A 344 -3.11 7.16 9.79
N VAL A 345 -3.94 7.01 8.78
CA VAL A 345 -3.77 6.00 7.74
C VAL A 345 -4.23 6.52 6.38
N SER A 346 -3.35 6.36 5.39
CA SER A 346 -3.68 6.51 3.98
C SER A 346 -3.61 5.16 3.28
N SER A 347 -4.47 4.95 2.31
CA SER A 347 -4.43 3.73 1.50
C SER A 347 -4.83 4.00 0.06
N CYS A 348 -4.18 3.29 -0.88
CA CYS A 348 -4.55 3.30 -2.29
C CYS A 348 -4.52 1.87 -2.84
N GLU A 349 -5.58 1.51 -3.55
CA GLU A 349 -5.59 0.35 -4.44
C GLU A 349 -5.20 0.85 -5.82
N ILE A 350 -3.99 0.52 -6.26
CA ILE A 350 -3.43 0.96 -7.53
C ILE A 350 -3.87 -0.01 -8.63
N GLU A 351 -4.44 0.54 -9.71
CA GLU A 351 -4.75 -0.26 -10.88
C GLU A 351 -3.48 -0.73 -11.58
N SER A 352 -3.30 -2.05 -11.68
CA SER A 352 -2.14 -2.68 -12.31
C SER A 352 -2.49 -4.06 -12.82
N SER A 353 -1.95 -4.41 -13.98
CA SER A 353 -2.07 -5.76 -14.57
C SER A 353 -0.91 -6.69 -14.19
N ALA A 354 0.11 -6.20 -13.48
CA ALA A 354 1.35 -6.95 -13.24
C ALA A 354 1.25 -8.01 -12.12
N GLY A 355 0.13 -8.06 -11.36
CA GLY A 355 -0.06 -9.00 -10.26
C GLY A 355 0.70 -8.57 -9.00
N HIS A 356 1.20 -9.54 -8.25
CA HIS A 356 1.93 -9.30 -7.00
C HIS A 356 3.24 -8.53 -7.21
N ASP A 357 3.91 -8.72 -8.35
CA ASP A 357 5.17 -8.02 -8.66
C ASP A 357 4.98 -6.51 -8.94
N SER A 358 3.75 -6.00 -8.96
CA SER A 358 3.44 -4.58 -9.26
C SER A 358 4.22 -3.60 -8.39
N PHE A 359 4.46 -3.89 -7.12
CA PHE A 359 5.23 -3.01 -6.23
C PHE A 359 6.73 -2.92 -6.58
N LEU A 360 7.23 -3.82 -7.43
CA LEU A 360 8.62 -3.81 -7.92
C LEU A 360 8.78 -3.08 -9.26
N LEU A 361 7.69 -2.78 -9.95
CA LEU A 361 7.68 -2.28 -11.32
C LEU A 361 7.34 -0.78 -11.37
N GLU A 362 7.91 -0.09 -12.35
CA GLU A 362 7.69 1.34 -12.55
C GLU A 362 6.21 1.67 -12.75
N GLU A 363 5.49 0.86 -13.55
CA GLU A 363 4.06 1.02 -13.81
C GLU A 363 3.25 1.02 -12.50
N GLY A 364 3.43 0.00 -11.65
CA GLY A 364 2.73 -0.10 -10.37
C GLY A 364 3.15 0.94 -9.34
N MET A 365 4.38 1.47 -9.43
CA MET A 365 4.90 2.44 -8.45
C MET A 365 4.86 3.89 -8.94
N ARG A 366 4.34 4.18 -10.13
CA ARG A 366 4.22 5.55 -10.65
C ARG A 366 3.41 6.46 -9.70
N LEU A 367 2.25 6.01 -9.26
CA LEU A 367 1.41 6.72 -8.31
C LEU A 367 1.86 6.46 -6.86
N GLY A 368 2.13 5.20 -6.52
CA GLY A 368 2.59 4.83 -5.18
C GLY A 368 3.87 5.54 -4.76
N GLY A 369 4.81 5.74 -5.67
CA GLY A 369 6.04 6.49 -5.41
C GLY A 369 5.79 7.95 -5.00
N ARG A 370 4.80 8.62 -5.61
CA ARG A 370 4.39 9.98 -5.23
C ARG A 370 3.87 10.02 -3.79
N MET A 371 3.03 9.06 -3.41
CA MET A 371 2.52 8.94 -2.03
C MET A 371 3.65 8.67 -1.03
N VAL A 372 4.60 7.79 -1.37
CA VAL A 372 5.80 7.52 -0.56
C VAL A 372 6.60 8.79 -0.32
N ALA A 373 6.96 9.52 -1.39
CA ALA A 373 7.72 10.75 -1.31
C ALA A 373 7.03 11.80 -0.43
N SER A 374 5.72 11.98 -0.63
CA SER A 374 4.94 12.95 0.13
C SER A 374 4.85 12.59 1.61
N LEU A 375 4.60 11.34 1.95
CA LEU A 375 4.52 10.90 3.33
C LEU A 375 5.87 11.07 4.05
N LEU A 376 6.96 10.71 3.39
CA LEU A 376 8.30 10.92 3.93
C LEU A 376 8.62 12.40 4.16
N ALA A 377 8.22 13.29 3.26
CA ALA A 377 8.43 14.74 3.38
C ALA A 377 7.59 15.35 4.50
N SER A 378 6.33 14.96 4.64
CA SER A 378 5.39 15.54 5.62
C SER A 378 5.85 15.35 7.07
N GLU A 379 6.50 14.24 7.36
CA GLU A 379 7.08 13.96 8.67
C GLU A 379 8.30 14.87 9.01
N SER A 380 8.92 15.58 8.06
CA SER A 380 10.09 16.44 8.30
C SER A 380 9.75 17.90 8.61
N GLY A 381 8.49 18.30 8.48
CA GLY A 381 8.11 19.73 8.53
C GLY A 381 8.70 20.55 7.37
N VAL A 382 9.35 19.91 6.42
CA VAL A 382 9.82 20.52 5.16
C VAL A 382 8.75 20.25 4.12
N ALA A 383 8.05 21.28 3.68
CA ALA A 383 7.17 21.17 2.52
C ALA A 383 8.02 20.67 1.33
N ALA A 384 7.71 19.48 0.84
CA ALA A 384 8.35 19.01 -0.38
C ALA A 384 8.10 20.01 -1.49
N PRO A 385 9.10 20.44 -2.26
CA PRO A 385 8.84 21.21 -3.46
C PRO A 385 8.11 20.30 -4.44
N ILE A 386 6.82 20.54 -4.62
CA ILE A 386 6.02 19.87 -5.63
C ILE A 386 6.62 20.23 -7.00
N ARG A 387 7.50 19.38 -7.52
CA ARG A 387 7.86 19.40 -8.93
C ARG A 387 6.77 18.63 -9.68
N VAL A 388 5.71 19.33 -10.02
CA VAL A 388 4.81 18.86 -11.07
C VAL A 388 5.62 18.88 -12.38
N PRO A 389 5.79 17.74 -13.08
CA PRO A 389 6.36 17.76 -14.41
C PRO A 389 5.50 18.69 -15.28
N GLU A 390 6.14 19.61 -16.01
CA GLU A 390 5.44 20.56 -16.90
C GLU A 390 4.57 19.89 -17.97
N ASP A 391 4.75 18.59 -18.20
CA ASP A 391 4.04 17.79 -19.20
C ASP A 391 2.76 17.11 -18.69
N ALA A 392 2.43 17.22 -17.39
CA ALA A 392 1.24 16.61 -16.79
C ALA A 392 0.04 17.57 -16.73
N ARG A 393 -0.05 18.49 -17.67
CA ARG A 393 -1.30 19.24 -17.87
C ARG A 393 -2.23 18.41 -18.74
N VAL A 394 -3.01 17.56 -18.11
CA VAL A 394 -4.26 17.09 -18.71
C VAL A 394 -5.28 18.21 -18.45
N ASP A 395 -5.47 19.05 -19.47
CA ASP A 395 -6.52 20.05 -19.52
C ASP A 395 -7.87 19.35 -19.73
N GLU A 396 -8.47 18.78 -18.67
CA GLU A 396 -9.91 18.60 -18.60
C GLU A 396 -10.36 18.68 -17.14
N PRO A 397 -11.19 19.69 -16.79
CA PRO A 397 -11.74 19.76 -15.44
C PRO A 397 -12.79 18.67 -15.25
N THR A 398 -12.49 17.68 -14.43
CA THR A 398 -13.40 16.60 -14.04
C THR A 398 -14.55 17.05 -13.14
N SER A 399 -14.60 18.31 -12.73
CA SER A 399 -15.70 18.90 -11.96
C SER A 399 -16.12 20.26 -12.50
N ILE A 400 -17.41 20.43 -12.69
CA ILE A 400 -18.11 21.57 -13.28
C ILE A 400 -18.01 22.85 -12.44
N PHE A 401 -17.45 22.76 -11.23
CA PHE A 401 -17.39 23.85 -10.25
C PHE A 401 -16.03 24.52 -10.13
N PHE A 402 -15.08 24.23 -11.01
CA PHE A 402 -13.67 24.65 -10.87
C PHE A 402 -13.42 26.17 -10.97
N ALA A 403 -14.39 27.00 -11.35
CA ALA A 403 -14.15 28.44 -11.41
C ALA A 403 -14.38 29.18 -10.09
N GLN A 404 -15.32 28.71 -9.23
CA GLN A 404 -15.55 29.21 -7.86
C GLN A 404 -16.31 28.17 -7.03
N ARG A 405 -15.66 27.56 -6.04
CA ARG A 405 -16.28 26.61 -5.10
C ARG A 405 -17.08 27.37 -4.04
N LEU A 406 -18.23 27.94 -4.45
CA LEU A 406 -19.14 28.69 -3.56
C LEU A 406 -19.64 27.82 -2.39
N ASP A 407 -19.78 26.52 -2.60
CA ASP A 407 -20.14 25.58 -1.54
C ASP A 407 -19.10 25.53 -0.41
N TYR A 408 -17.82 25.73 -0.69
CA TYR A 408 -16.79 25.76 0.36
C TYR A 408 -17.00 26.91 1.34
N GLU A 409 -17.28 28.12 0.84
CA GLU A 409 -17.57 29.28 1.73
C GLU A 409 -18.78 29.00 2.62
N MET A 410 -19.83 28.39 2.08
CA MET A 410 -21.03 28.03 2.81
C MET A 410 -20.76 26.94 3.85
N ILE A 411 -20.05 25.88 3.45
CA ILE A 411 -19.63 24.79 4.35
C ILE A 411 -18.83 25.39 5.51
N LEU A 412 -17.81 26.21 5.20
CA LEU A 412 -16.95 26.82 6.21
C LEU A 412 -17.69 27.74 7.20
N ARG A 413 -18.79 28.35 6.78
CA ARG A 413 -19.69 29.14 7.67
C ARG A 413 -20.52 28.28 8.61
N LEU A 414 -20.79 27.02 8.19
CA LEU A 414 -21.59 26.06 8.95
C LEU A 414 -20.73 25.14 9.83
N MET A 415 -19.41 25.15 9.64
CA MET A 415 -18.48 24.32 10.40
C MET A 415 -18.36 24.78 11.85
N PRO A 416 -18.42 23.88 12.84
CA PRO A 416 -17.98 24.15 14.20
C PRO A 416 -16.48 24.51 14.25
N GLU A 417 -16.06 25.25 15.25
CA GLU A 417 -14.64 25.56 15.45
C GLU A 417 -13.84 24.29 15.79
N ARG A 418 -12.70 24.07 15.10
CA ARG A 418 -11.74 22.99 15.37
C ARG A 418 -12.34 21.58 15.45
N ALA A 419 -13.31 21.31 14.62
CA ALA A 419 -13.97 20.01 14.56
C ALA A 419 -13.07 18.92 13.97
N SER A 420 -13.27 17.67 14.40
CA SER A 420 -12.82 16.50 13.66
C SER A 420 -13.73 16.26 12.45
N VAL A 421 -13.15 16.00 11.29
CA VAL A 421 -13.90 15.96 10.03
C VAL A 421 -13.55 14.71 9.20
N VAL A 422 -14.58 14.03 8.70
CA VAL A 422 -14.45 13.09 7.59
C VAL A 422 -15.14 13.65 6.36
N ASP A 423 -14.45 13.66 5.21
CA ASP A 423 -15.00 14.14 3.94
C ASP A 423 -15.21 12.94 2.99
N LEU A 424 -16.46 12.70 2.64
CA LEU A 424 -16.91 11.57 1.83
C LEU A 424 -16.99 11.99 0.35
N GLY A 425 -16.02 11.58 -0.45
CA GLY A 425 -15.78 12.09 -1.80
C GLY A 425 -14.97 13.38 -1.72
N CYS A 426 -13.77 13.30 -1.11
CA CYS A 426 -12.96 14.48 -0.82
C CYS A 426 -12.24 15.05 -2.06
N GLY A 427 -12.30 14.35 -3.21
CA GLY A 427 -11.56 14.71 -4.40
C GLY A 427 -10.06 14.83 -4.09
N ASN A 428 -9.42 15.85 -4.63
CA ASN A 428 -7.99 16.12 -4.40
C ASN A 428 -7.67 16.73 -3.01
N GLY A 429 -8.62 16.74 -2.08
CA GLY A 429 -8.42 17.18 -0.70
C GLY A 429 -8.34 18.69 -0.48
N GLU A 430 -8.78 19.51 -1.45
CA GLU A 430 -8.69 20.96 -1.34
C GLU A 430 -9.48 21.49 -0.12
N LEU A 431 -10.73 21.05 0.08
CA LEU A 431 -11.54 21.46 1.24
C LEU A 431 -10.90 21.01 2.56
N LEU A 432 -10.41 19.78 2.63
CA LEU A 432 -9.72 19.28 3.82
C LEU A 432 -8.44 20.07 4.12
N SER A 433 -7.70 20.52 3.09
CA SER A 433 -6.53 21.39 3.27
C SER A 433 -6.91 22.73 3.86
N ILE A 434 -7.99 23.36 3.38
CA ILE A 434 -8.53 24.62 3.94
C ILE A 434 -8.94 24.43 5.41
N LEU A 435 -9.58 23.29 5.72
CA LEU A 435 -9.99 22.97 7.09
C LEU A 435 -8.78 22.75 8.01
N ARG A 436 -7.75 22.02 7.55
CA ARG A 436 -6.48 21.86 8.28
C ARG A 436 -5.85 23.21 8.62
N ASP A 437 -5.75 24.12 7.64
CA ASP A 437 -5.14 25.44 7.80
C ASP A 437 -5.95 26.33 8.77
N ARG A 438 -7.23 25.99 8.99
CA ARG A 438 -8.10 26.59 10.02
C ARG A 438 -8.04 25.90 11.38
N GLY A 439 -7.22 24.84 11.51
CA GLY A 439 -6.98 24.13 12.76
C GLY A 439 -8.01 23.06 13.10
N HIS A 440 -8.70 22.50 12.10
CA HIS A 440 -9.52 21.32 12.26
C HIS A 440 -8.62 20.05 12.30
N ASP A 441 -8.88 19.14 13.24
CA ASP A 441 -8.10 17.92 13.45
C ASP A 441 -8.87 16.92 14.34
N PRO A 442 -8.84 15.62 14.10
CA PRO A 442 -8.28 14.93 12.93
C PRO A 442 -9.13 15.12 11.66
N LEU A 443 -8.47 14.96 10.51
CA LEU A 443 -9.09 14.99 9.19
C LEU A 443 -8.90 13.67 8.47
N LEU A 444 -9.94 13.17 7.82
CA LEU A 444 -9.89 11.94 7.01
C LEU A 444 -10.65 12.17 5.70
N GLY A 445 -10.04 11.87 4.58
CA GLY A 445 -10.70 11.82 3.27
C GLY A 445 -11.08 10.40 2.89
N ILE A 446 -12.19 10.25 2.17
CA ILE A 446 -12.57 9.04 1.45
C ILE A 446 -12.75 9.43 -0.01
N GLU A 447 -12.04 8.78 -0.92
CA GLU A 447 -12.11 9.09 -2.34
C GLU A 447 -12.01 7.80 -3.16
N ARG A 448 -12.65 7.79 -4.32
CA ARG A 448 -12.70 6.63 -5.22
C ARG A 448 -11.71 6.73 -6.36
N ASP A 449 -11.36 7.93 -6.78
CA ASP A 449 -10.41 8.16 -7.87
C ASP A 449 -8.98 8.09 -7.34
N GLU A 450 -8.16 7.21 -7.92
CA GLU A 450 -6.80 6.98 -7.42
C GLU A 450 -5.87 8.20 -7.62
N ASP A 451 -6.01 8.97 -8.70
CA ASP A 451 -5.22 10.17 -8.94
C ASP A 451 -5.57 11.26 -7.92
N GLU A 452 -6.87 11.45 -7.61
CA GLU A 452 -7.36 12.38 -6.58
C GLU A 452 -6.89 11.96 -5.17
N VAL A 453 -6.86 10.65 -4.86
CA VAL A 453 -6.29 10.12 -3.60
C VAL A 453 -4.82 10.50 -3.49
N VAL A 454 -4.04 10.31 -4.55
CA VAL A 454 -2.60 10.66 -4.58
C VAL A 454 -2.41 12.16 -4.35
N GLU A 455 -3.16 13.03 -5.04
CA GLU A 455 -3.07 14.48 -4.87
C GLU A 455 -3.41 14.91 -3.43
N SER A 456 -4.42 14.28 -2.82
CA SER A 456 -4.78 14.52 -1.43
C SER A 456 -3.66 14.14 -0.46
N VAL A 457 -3.00 12.99 -0.68
CA VAL A 457 -1.84 12.59 0.13
C VAL A 457 -0.65 13.53 -0.09
N GLU A 458 -0.44 14.03 -1.31
CA GLU A 458 0.58 15.05 -1.60
C GLU A 458 0.33 16.37 -0.87
N ARG A 459 -0.92 16.70 -0.55
CA ARG A 459 -1.29 17.82 0.33
C ARG A 459 -1.05 17.52 1.83
N GLY A 460 -0.57 16.32 2.18
CA GLY A 460 -0.28 15.88 3.55
C GLY A 460 -1.51 15.42 4.33
N LEU A 461 -2.59 15.06 3.64
CA LEU A 461 -3.84 14.55 4.23
C LEU A 461 -3.80 13.01 4.37
N ASP A 462 -4.60 12.48 5.29
CA ASP A 462 -4.88 11.06 5.38
C ASP A 462 -6.13 10.75 4.56
N VAL A 463 -6.00 9.83 3.58
CA VAL A 463 -7.07 9.51 2.63
C VAL A 463 -7.16 8.01 2.39
N ILE A 464 -8.38 7.50 2.42
CA ILE A 464 -8.69 6.10 2.11
C ILE A 464 -9.29 6.00 0.71
N HIS A 465 -8.64 5.26 -0.16
CA HIS A 465 -9.19 4.90 -1.46
C HIS A 465 -10.37 3.93 -1.26
N ALA A 466 -11.59 4.41 -1.45
CA ALA A 466 -12.80 3.61 -1.28
C ALA A 466 -13.99 4.15 -2.07
N ASP A 467 -14.86 3.23 -2.50
CA ASP A 467 -16.14 3.54 -3.11
C ASP A 467 -17.23 3.61 -2.01
N LEU A 468 -17.87 4.77 -1.88
CA LEU A 468 -18.94 5.02 -0.90
C LEU A 468 -20.14 4.09 -1.11
N ASP A 469 -20.41 3.66 -2.34
CA ASP A 469 -21.48 2.73 -2.68
C ASP A 469 -21.24 1.31 -2.12
N GLN A 470 -19.98 0.96 -1.79
CA GLN A 470 -19.62 -0.30 -1.13
C GLN A 470 -19.67 -0.22 0.41
N GLY A 471 -19.86 0.98 0.95
CA GLY A 471 -19.98 1.25 2.37
C GLY A 471 -18.65 1.53 3.07
N ILE A 472 -18.74 2.20 4.21
CA ILE A 472 -17.63 2.66 5.06
C ILE A 472 -17.82 2.21 6.51
N ALA A 473 -18.32 0.99 6.69
CA ALA A 473 -18.70 0.44 8.01
C ALA A 473 -17.54 0.36 9.02
N ALA A 474 -16.30 0.42 8.57
CA ALA A 474 -15.10 0.42 9.42
C ALA A 474 -14.97 1.68 10.29
N ILE A 475 -15.53 2.81 9.83
CA ILE A 475 -15.52 4.06 10.61
C ILE A 475 -16.54 3.95 11.75
N PRO A 476 -16.11 4.12 13.02
CA PRO A 476 -17.02 3.95 14.17
C PRO A 476 -18.13 5.02 14.22
N ASP A 477 -19.24 4.67 14.92
CA ASP A 477 -20.33 5.58 15.15
C ASP A 477 -19.85 6.82 15.92
N LYS A 478 -20.27 8.01 15.45
CA LYS A 478 -19.99 9.31 16.10
C LYS A 478 -18.49 9.57 16.36
N SER A 479 -17.62 8.97 15.52
CA SER A 479 -16.16 9.15 15.63
C SER A 479 -15.67 10.52 15.16
N PHE A 480 -16.49 11.23 14.36
CA PHE A 480 -16.20 12.58 13.91
C PHE A 480 -17.28 13.56 14.38
N GLU A 481 -16.89 14.82 14.59
CA GLU A 481 -17.86 15.88 14.87
C GLU A 481 -18.65 16.23 13.62
N VAL A 482 -18.00 16.23 12.45
CA VAL A 482 -18.64 16.53 11.17
C VAL A 482 -18.30 15.44 10.13
N ALA A 483 -19.33 14.95 9.46
CA ALA A 483 -19.20 14.18 8.23
C ALA A 483 -19.65 15.06 7.06
N LEU A 484 -18.73 15.32 6.12
CA LEU A 484 -18.99 16.10 4.92
C LEU A 484 -19.37 15.21 3.75
N LEU A 485 -20.22 15.73 2.86
CA LEU A 485 -20.46 15.21 1.52
C LEU A 485 -20.61 16.40 0.58
N SER A 486 -19.50 16.86 0.00
CA SER A 486 -19.46 18.07 -0.81
C SER A 486 -19.54 17.74 -2.29
N GLN A 487 -20.63 18.14 -2.95
CA GLN A 487 -20.87 17.96 -4.39
C GLN A 487 -20.66 16.51 -4.89
N THR A 488 -20.94 15.53 -4.06
CA THR A 488 -20.76 14.09 -4.34
C THR A 488 -22.09 13.36 -4.44
N LEU A 489 -23.16 13.90 -3.80
CA LEU A 489 -24.47 13.25 -3.68
C LEU A 489 -25.03 12.76 -5.03
N GLN A 490 -24.87 13.56 -6.09
CA GLN A 490 -25.39 13.26 -7.42
C GLN A 490 -24.65 12.14 -8.13
N SER A 491 -23.44 11.79 -7.68
CA SER A 491 -22.61 10.71 -8.25
C SER A 491 -22.85 9.35 -7.59
N ILE A 492 -23.52 9.33 -6.44
CA ILE A 492 -23.77 8.14 -5.60
C ILE A 492 -24.97 7.33 -6.13
N ILE A 493 -24.85 6.00 -6.13
CA ILE A 493 -25.94 5.08 -6.47
C ILE A 493 -26.85 4.87 -5.25
N GLU A 494 -26.27 4.56 -4.07
CA GLU A 494 -26.96 4.22 -2.85
C GLU A 494 -27.11 5.41 -1.89
N VAL A 495 -27.66 6.52 -2.40
CA VAL A 495 -27.78 7.80 -1.67
C VAL A 495 -28.34 7.63 -0.26
N ALA A 496 -29.40 6.82 -0.10
CA ALA A 496 -30.04 6.61 1.20
C ALA A 496 -29.11 5.93 2.21
N ALA A 497 -28.29 4.98 1.77
CA ALA A 497 -27.31 4.31 2.61
C ALA A 497 -26.18 5.27 3.01
N VAL A 498 -25.67 6.06 2.08
CA VAL A 498 -24.62 7.05 2.37
C VAL A 498 -25.12 8.14 3.32
N LEU A 499 -26.37 8.61 3.19
CA LEU A 499 -26.94 9.57 4.15
C LEU A 499 -27.08 8.96 5.56
N ASP A 500 -27.44 7.67 5.68
CA ASP A 500 -27.43 6.98 6.97
C ASP A 500 -26.03 6.88 7.57
N GLU A 501 -25.02 6.64 6.75
CA GLU A 501 -23.61 6.63 7.17
C GLU A 501 -23.13 8.00 7.64
N ILE A 502 -23.46 9.08 6.92
CA ILE A 502 -23.15 10.45 7.33
C ILE A 502 -23.64 10.72 8.76
N VAL A 503 -24.92 10.42 9.03
CA VAL A 503 -25.48 10.65 10.36
C VAL A 503 -25.09 9.59 11.39
N ARG A 504 -24.53 8.47 10.98
CA ARG A 504 -23.94 7.45 11.85
C ARG A 504 -22.54 7.88 12.31
N ILE A 505 -21.69 8.26 11.37
CA ILE A 505 -20.27 8.60 11.59
C ILE A 505 -20.12 9.97 12.24
N GLY A 506 -20.80 11.00 11.68
CA GLY A 506 -20.75 12.37 12.17
C GLY A 506 -21.79 12.64 13.27
N ARG A 507 -21.45 13.53 14.20
CA ARG A 507 -22.45 14.15 15.08
C ARG A 507 -23.36 15.07 14.28
N LEU A 508 -22.77 15.79 13.33
CA LEU A 508 -23.43 16.57 12.30
C LEU A 508 -23.00 16.04 10.92
N GLY A 509 -23.92 16.01 9.98
CA GLY A 509 -23.64 15.85 8.57
C GLY A 509 -23.76 17.19 7.86
N ILE A 510 -22.86 17.55 6.96
CA ILE A 510 -22.99 18.70 6.07
C ILE A 510 -22.97 18.17 4.63
N VAL A 511 -24.06 18.37 3.91
CA VAL A 511 -24.23 17.85 2.56
C VAL A 511 -24.44 19.02 1.61
N SER A 512 -23.62 19.12 0.56
CA SER A 512 -23.85 20.08 -0.54
C SER A 512 -24.18 19.34 -1.83
N PHE A 513 -25.13 19.87 -2.58
CA PHE A 513 -25.56 19.28 -3.86
C PHE A 513 -26.22 20.31 -4.78
N PRO A 514 -26.17 20.11 -6.11
CA PRO A 514 -26.86 20.93 -7.08
C PRO A 514 -28.36 20.64 -7.06
N ASN A 515 -29.16 21.71 -7.17
CA ASN A 515 -30.61 21.61 -7.26
C ASN A 515 -31.04 21.51 -8.74
N PHE A 516 -31.31 20.32 -9.22
CA PHE A 516 -31.76 20.09 -10.60
C PHE A 516 -33.20 20.56 -10.90
N ALA A 517 -33.93 21.04 -9.89
CA ALA A 517 -35.28 21.56 -10.05
C ALA A 517 -35.37 23.09 -10.07
N HIS A 518 -34.25 23.81 -10.19
CA HIS A 518 -34.28 25.28 -10.22
C HIS A 518 -34.86 25.82 -11.55
N LYS A 519 -35.27 27.07 -11.57
CA LYS A 519 -36.09 27.64 -12.62
C LYS A 519 -35.51 27.51 -14.03
N PRO A 520 -34.27 27.84 -14.34
CA PRO A 520 -33.70 27.68 -15.67
C PRO A 520 -33.81 26.26 -16.23
N MET A 521 -33.56 25.25 -15.36
CA MET A 521 -33.69 23.83 -15.75
C MET A 521 -35.11 23.47 -16.15
N ARG A 522 -36.08 23.87 -15.31
CA ARG A 522 -37.52 23.62 -15.61
C ARG A 522 -37.95 24.31 -16.88
N GLU A 523 -37.54 25.54 -17.12
CA GLU A 523 -37.89 26.29 -18.34
C GLU A 523 -37.28 25.68 -19.59
N MET A 524 -36.02 25.25 -19.54
CA MET A 524 -35.36 24.61 -20.67
C MET A 524 -36.00 23.25 -20.98
N PHE A 525 -36.24 22.42 -19.94
CA PHE A 525 -36.95 21.15 -20.13
C PHE A 525 -38.35 21.35 -20.74
N LEU A 526 -39.09 22.35 -20.27
CA LEU A 526 -40.44 22.64 -20.76
C LEU A 526 -40.43 23.16 -22.22
N ARG A 527 -39.47 24.03 -22.57
CA ARG A 527 -39.42 24.67 -23.88
C ARG A 527 -38.81 23.78 -24.95
N GLU A 528 -37.78 23.01 -24.61
CA GLU A 528 -36.97 22.29 -25.58
C GLU A 528 -37.14 20.77 -25.49
N GLY A 529 -37.74 20.25 -24.43
CA GLY A 529 -37.99 18.83 -24.21
C GLY A 529 -36.71 17.98 -24.12
N ARG A 530 -35.60 18.61 -23.73
CA ARG A 530 -34.29 17.96 -23.53
C ARG A 530 -33.63 18.40 -22.24
N LEU A 531 -32.67 17.60 -21.75
CA LEU A 531 -31.85 18.00 -20.64
C LEU A 531 -31.01 19.23 -20.98
N PRO A 532 -30.86 20.16 -20.05
CA PRO A 532 -30.10 21.40 -20.27
C PRO A 532 -28.64 21.13 -20.61
N LYS A 533 -28.11 21.99 -21.48
CA LYS A 533 -26.70 22.13 -21.81
C LYS A 533 -26.36 23.58 -21.60
N GLU A 534 -25.73 23.91 -20.53
CA GLU A 534 -25.18 25.23 -20.26
C GLU A 534 -23.72 25.13 -19.86
N GLU A 535 -22.95 26.20 -20.02
CA GLU A 535 -21.62 26.29 -19.47
C GLU A 535 -21.70 26.29 -17.93
N GLY A 536 -20.82 25.53 -17.27
CA GLY A 536 -20.81 25.39 -15.81
C GLY A 536 -21.40 24.07 -15.31
N LEU A 537 -22.26 24.12 -14.30
CA LEU A 537 -22.86 22.96 -13.58
C LEU A 537 -23.44 21.86 -14.46
N TYR A 538 -23.81 22.17 -15.69
CA TYR A 538 -24.53 21.31 -16.65
C TYR A 538 -23.79 21.16 -17.98
N ALA A 539 -22.46 21.36 -17.97
CA ALA A 539 -21.63 21.31 -19.17
C ALA A 539 -21.60 19.93 -19.86
N HIS A 540 -21.92 18.87 -19.12
CA HIS A 540 -21.92 17.49 -19.64
C HIS A 540 -23.12 17.20 -20.52
N GLU A 541 -22.90 16.39 -21.53
CA GLU A 541 -23.97 15.76 -22.30
C GLU A 541 -24.70 14.72 -21.45
N TRP A 542 -25.96 14.42 -21.78
CA TRP A 542 -26.75 13.44 -21.03
C TRP A 542 -26.13 12.04 -20.99
N HIS A 543 -25.19 11.72 -21.86
CA HIS A 543 -24.57 10.41 -22.02
C HIS A 543 -23.13 10.31 -21.47
N ASP A 544 -22.50 11.44 -21.12
CA ASP A 544 -21.14 11.51 -20.57
C ASP A 544 -21.06 12.19 -19.19
N THR A 545 -22.21 12.48 -18.58
CA THR A 545 -22.29 13.10 -17.26
C THR A 545 -21.90 12.11 -16.16
N PRO A 546 -21.08 12.51 -15.18
CA PRO A 546 -20.82 11.73 -13.96
C PRO A 546 -22.04 11.66 -13.04
N ASN A 547 -23.06 12.52 -13.28
CA ASN A 547 -24.26 12.58 -12.45
C ASN A 547 -25.16 11.37 -12.69
N ARG A 548 -25.36 10.55 -11.66
CA ARG A 548 -26.24 9.37 -11.65
C ARG A 548 -27.60 9.68 -11.04
N ARG A 549 -27.70 10.76 -10.27
CA ARG A 549 -28.90 11.26 -9.59
C ARG A 549 -29.09 12.72 -9.89
N PHE A 550 -30.34 13.16 -9.87
CA PHE A 550 -30.73 14.54 -10.16
C PHE A 550 -31.56 15.07 -8.98
N PRO A 551 -30.94 15.32 -7.82
CA PRO A 551 -31.67 15.74 -6.62
C PRO A 551 -32.29 17.11 -6.80
N SER A 552 -33.49 17.30 -6.26
CA SER A 552 -34.02 18.62 -5.92
C SER A 552 -33.96 18.83 -4.41
N ILE A 553 -34.09 20.08 -3.97
CA ILE A 553 -34.13 20.40 -2.55
C ILE A 553 -35.30 19.64 -1.89
N ARG A 554 -36.47 19.62 -2.53
CA ARG A 554 -37.65 18.90 -1.99
C ARG A 554 -37.46 17.38 -1.92
N ASP A 555 -36.84 16.78 -2.94
CA ASP A 555 -36.57 15.33 -2.90
C ASP A 555 -35.61 14.96 -1.76
N PHE A 556 -34.60 15.81 -1.53
CA PHE A 556 -33.65 15.65 -0.42
C PHE A 556 -34.34 15.77 0.95
N GLU A 557 -35.19 16.78 1.13
CA GLU A 557 -35.99 16.97 2.35
C GLU A 557 -36.93 15.78 2.62
N GLU A 558 -37.63 15.30 1.57
CA GLU A 558 -38.49 14.11 1.69
C GLU A 558 -37.68 12.84 2.04
N LEU A 559 -36.50 12.66 1.45
CA LEU A 559 -35.64 11.53 1.75
C LEU A 559 -35.17 11.58 3.22
N CYS A 560 -34.72 12.75 3.69
CA CYS A 560 -34.35 12.96 5.09
C CYS A 560 -35.52 12.61 6.02
N GLN A 561 -36.71 13.09 5.72
CA GLN A 561 -37.91 12.78 6.51
C GLN A 561 -38.21 11.28 6.54
N LYS A 562 -38.15 10.60 5.38
CA LYS A 562 -38.39 9.14 5.28
C LYS A 562 -37.34 8.33 6.05
N ARG A 563 -36.12 8.82 6.16
CA ARG A 563 -35.02 8.15 6.89
C ARG A 563 -34.93 8.55 8.37
N GLY A 564 -35.79 9.45 8.85
CA GLY A 564 -35.73 9.98 10.22
C GLY A 564 -34.50 10.85 10.48
N ILE A 565 -33.98 11.48 9.44
CA ILE A 565 -32.86 12.41 9.48
C ILE A 565 -33.46 13.82 9.65
N ARG A 566 -32.98 14.56 10.64
CA ARG A 566 -33.43 15.92 10.93
C ARG A 566 -32.51 16.93 10.25
N ILE A 567 -33.07 17.84 9.49
CA ILE A 567 -32.40 19.03 8.97
C ILE A 567 -32.35 20.08 10.08
N VAL A 568 -31.16 20.55 10.39
CA VAL A 568 -30.91 21.54 11.48
C VAL A 568 -30.80 22.94 10.91
N GLN A 569 -30.12 23.07 9.77
CA GLN A 569 -29.86 24.34 9.09
C GLN A 569 -29.70 24.10 7.60
N SER A 570 -30.05 25.09 6.80
CA SER A 570 -29.86 25.05 5.35
C SER A 570 -29.43 26.40 4.84
N LEU A 571 -28.55 26.39 3.84
CA LEU A 571 -28.19 27.57 3.05
C LEU A 571 -28.44 27.23 1.58
N TYR A 572 -29.13 28.13 0.89
CA TYR A 572 -29.46 27.98 -0.52
C TYR A 572 -28.91 29.18 -1.28
N VAL A 573 -28.27 28.97 -2.40
CA VAL A 573 -27.60 30.03 -3.16
C VAL A 573 -27.96 29.92 -4.63
N ASN A 574 -28.06 31.07 -5.26
CA ASN A 574 -28.01 31.19 -6.71
C ASN A 574 -26.54 31.42 -7.12
N SER A 575 -25.90 30.42 -7.73
CA SER A 575 -24.47 30.47 -8.04
C SER A 575 -24.11 31.53 -9.09
N SER A 576 -25.08 31.95 -9.93
CA SER A 576 -24.86 32.98 -10.94
C SER A 576 -24.80 34.39 -10.37
N THR A 577 -25.45 34.62 -9.22
CA THR A 577 -25.44 35.94 -8.53
C THR A 577 -24.59 35.93 -7.25
N GLY A 578 -24.29 34.74 -6.70
CA GLY A 578 -23.65 34.57 -5.40
C GLY A 578 -24.55 34.91 -4.20
N GLU A 579 -25.85 35.16 -4.43
CA GLU A 579 -26.80 35.61 -3.40
C GLU A 579 -27.48 34.40 -2.73
N GLU A 580 -27.68 34.51 -1.41
CA GLU A 580 -28.51 33.58 -0.66
C GLU A 580 -29.98 33.71 -1.02
N VAL A 581 -30.67 32.59 -1.13
CA VAL A 581 -32.07 32.50 -1.58
C VAL A 581 -32.94 32.03 -0.41
N GLU A 582 -33.84 32.90 0.05
CA GLU A 582 -34.83 32.57 1.10
C GLU A 582 -36.22 32.25 0.50
N ASP A 583 -36.61 32.91 -0.61
CA ASP A 583 -37.92 32.73 -1.24
C ASP A 583 -37.92 31.60 -2.27
N ASP A 584 -38.76 30.60 -2.07
CA ASP A 584 -38.88 29.34 -2.85
C ASP A 584 -37.51 28.80 -3.31
N PRO A 585 -36.64 28.32 -2.38
CA PRO A 585 -35.29 27.88 -2.73
C PRO A 585 -35.29 26.78 -3.78
N ASN A 586 -36.29 25.91 -3.79
CA ASN A 586 -36.40 24.84 -4.78
C ASN A 586 -36.64 25.34 -6.22
N LEU A 587 -37.04 26.61 -6.36
CA LEU A 587 -37.21 27.24 -7.67
C LEU A 587 -36.04 28.20 -7.99
N ASN A 588 -35.55 28.93 -7.02
CA ASN A 588 -34.69 30.08 -7.25
C ASN A 588 -33.21 29.82 -6.92
N ALA A 589 -32.88 28.75 -6.18
CA ALA A 589 -31.50 28.34 -5.89
C ALA A 589 -31.09 27.14 -6.77
N ASP A 590 -29.84 27.14 -7.21
CA ASP A 590 -29.22 26.05 -7.95
C ASP A 590 -28.25 25.24 -7.08
N LEU A 591 -27.86 25.77 -5.91
CA LEU A 591 -26.97 25.13 -4.96
C LEU A 591 -27.61 25.07 -3.56
N ALA A 592 -27.53 23.92 -2.91
CA ALA A 592 -27.97 23.69 -1.55
C ALA A 592 -26.83 23.18 -0.67
N VAL A 593 -26.70 23.73 0.55
CA VAL A 593 -25.86 23.18 1.63
C VAL A 593 -26.73 22.97 2.86
N VAL A 594 -26.80 21.73 3.33
CA VAL A 594 -27.76 21.32 4.35
C VAL A 594 -27.04 20.63 5.51
N VAL A 595 -27.30 21.08 6.74
CA VAL A 595 -26.80 20.44 7.97
C VAL A 595 -27.85 19.46 8.47
N VAL A 596 -27.43 18.22 8.65
CA VAL A 596 -28.30 17.10 9.06
C VAL A 596 -27.80 16.43 10.33
N THR A 597 -28.70 15.82 11.08
CA THR A 597 -28.37 14.99 12.24
C THR A 597 -29.47 13.92 12.45
N ARG A 598 -29.20 12.98 13.31
CA ARG A 598 -30.18 11.98 13.72
C ARG A 598 -30.79 12.31 15.07
#